data_f0dd7c760b0b188bef894c0c680ff878
#
_entry.id   f0dd7c760b0b188bef894c0c680ff878
#
_cell.length_a   1.000
_cell.length_b   1.000
_cell.length_c   1.000
_cell.angle_alpha   90.00
_cell.angle_beta   90.00
_cell.angle_gamma   90.00
#
_symmetry.space_group_name_H-M   'P 1'
#
loop_
_entity.id
_entity.type
_entity.pdbx_description
1 polymer ?
#
loop_
_entity_poly.entity_id
_entity_poly.type
_entity_poly.pdbx_seq_one_letter_code
_entity_poly.pdbx_strand_id
1 'polypeptide(L)' 'MRVVIVSGGFDPIHSGHIEHFKEARKLGDILIVGLNSDEWLTRKKGKPFMPIEERMAVIRELRMVDSAVAFNLSLIHI' A
#
# COMPACT_ATOMS: atom_id res chain seq x y z
N MET A 1 -8.21 19.00 8.66
CA MET A 1 -8.20 17.85 7.73
C MET A 1 -7.40 16.71 8.32
N ARG A 2 -7.96 15.50 8.29
CA ARG A 2 -7.28 14.34 8.85
C ARG A 2 -6.78 13.43 7.73
N VAL A 3 -5.49 13.14 7.75
CA VAL A 3 -4.87 12.25 6.78
C VAL A 3 -4.65 10.89 7.44
N VAL A 4 -5.09 9.83 6.78
CA VAL A 4 -4.88 8.46 7.26
C VAL A 4 -3.86 7.80 6.33
N ILE A 5 -2.86 7.15 6.92
CA ILE A 5 -1.82 6.45 6.17
C ILE A 5 -1.87 4.97 6.53
N VAL A 6 -1.98 4.13 5.50
CA VAL A 6 -1.94 2.68 5.64
C VAL A 6 -0.75 2.18 4.83
N SER A 7 0.05 1.30 5.40
CA SER A 7 1.21 0.75 4.69
C SER A 7 1.20 -0.77 4.69
N GLY A 8 1.82 -1.35 3.69
CA GLY A 8 1.93 -2.80 3.58
C GLY A 8 2.51 -3.22 2.25
N GLY A 9 2.61 -4.55 2.07
CA GLY A 9 3.13 -5.11 0.83
C GLY A 9 2.09 -5.19 -0.27
N PHE A 10 0.87 -5.63 0.10
CA PHE A 10 -0.24 -5.81 -0.83
C PHE A 10 0.16 -6.68 -2.03
N ASP A 11 0.76 -7.80 -1.74
CA ASP A 11 1.32 -8.67 -2.75
C ASP A 11 0.87 -10.12 -2.52
N PRO A 12 -0.24 -10.57 -3.17
CA PRO A 12 -1.08 -9.76 -4.06
C PRO A 12 -2.10 -8.93 -3.31
N ILE A 13 -2.64 -7.94 -4.01
CA ILE A 13 -3.78 -7.17 -3.48
C ILE A 13 -5.04 -8.04 -3.62
N HIS A 14 -5.90 -8.01 -2.63
CA HIS A 14 -7.14 -8.80 -2.67
C HIS A 14 -8.27 -8.09 -1.91
N SER A 15 -9.45 -8.70 -1.92
CA SER A 15 -10.65 -8.07 -1.35
C SER A 15 -10.52 -7.72 0.13
N GLY A 16 -9.74 -8.47 0.88
CA GLY A 16 -9.49 -8.16 2.29
C GLY A 16 -8.80 -6.82 2.46
N HIS A 17 -7.87 -6.50 1.56
CA HIS A 17 -7.21 -5.20 1.56
C HIS A 17 -8.19 -4.08 1.25
N ILE A 18 -9.10 -4.31 0.31
CA ILE A 18 -10.10 -3.32 -0.07
C ILE A 18 -11.00 -2.99 1.12
N GLU A 19 -11.44 -4.01 1.86
CA GLU A 19 -12.24 -3.80 3.06
C GLU A 19 -11.49 -3.01 4.11
N HIS A 20 -10.20 -3.31 4.29
CA HIS A 20 -9.37 -2.58 5.22
C HIS A 20 -9.25 -1.10 4.82
N PHE A 21 -9.07 -0.83 3.53
CA PHE A 21 -8.97 0.54 3.03
C PHE A 21 -10.29 1.30 3.23
N LYS A 22 -11.42 0.63 3.02
CA LYS A 22 -12.73 1.25 3.26
C LYS A 22 -12.87 1.68 4.70
N GLU A 23 -12.46 0.83 5.64
CA GLU A 23 -12.54 1.16 7.05
C GLU A 23 -11.56 2.29 7.41
N ALA A 24 -10.36 2.24 6.86
CA ALA A 24 -9.37 3.29 7.11
C ALA A 24 -9.85 4.65 6.59
N ARG A 25 -10.49 4.66 5.41
CA ARG A 25 -10.98 5.89 4.80
C ARG A 25 -12.03 6.59 5.67
N LYS A 26 -12.77 5.82 6.45
CA LYS A 26 -13.77 6.38 7.36
C LYS A 26 -13.15 7.15 8.52
N LEU A 27 -11.87 6.94 8.79
CA LEU A 27 -11.19 7.56 9.91
C LEU A 27 -10.68 8.96 9.61
N GLY A 28 -10.74 9.39 8.36
CA GLY A 28 -10.23 10.71 8.00
C GLY A 28 -10.76 11.19 6.66
N ASP A 29 -10.15 12.27 6.18
CA ASP A 29 -10.57 12.93 4.95
C ASP A 29 -9.80 12.45 3.73
N ILE A 30 -8.56 12.02 3.94
CA ILE A 30 -7.68 11.57 2.88
C ILE A 30 -7.04 10.25 3.29
N LEU A 31 -7.01 9.29 2.37
CA LEU A 31 -6.33 8.02 2.59
C LEU A 31 -5.13 7.92 1.64
N ILE A 32 -3.96 7.74 2.24
CA ILE A 32 -2.72 7.52 1.50
C ILE A 32 -2.26 6.09 1.78
N VAL A 33 -1.99 5.33 0.73
CA VAL A 33 -1.52 3.96 0.87
C VAL A 33 -0.03 3.91 0.51
N GLY A 34 0.77 3.44 1.45
CA GLY A 34 2.21 3.26 1.23
C GLY A 34 2.52 1.80 0.92
N LEU A 35 3.21 1.55 -0.19
CA LEU A 35 3.54 0.21 -0.62
C LEU A 35 5.01 -0.07 -0.41
N ASN A 36 5.31 -1.24 0.14
CA ASN A 36 6.69 -1.68 0.30
C ASN A 36 7.29 -2.00 -1.07
N SER A 37 8.55 -1.64 -1.26
CA SER A 37 9.26 -1.86 -2.51
C SER A 37 9.44 -3.34 -2.84
N ASP A 38 9.72 -3.64 -4.11
CA ASP A 38 10.04 -5.00 -4.53
C ASP A 38 11.27 -5.53 -3.80
N GLU A 39 12.24 -4.66 -3.57
CA GLU A 39 13.45 -5.03 -2.83
C GLU A 39 13.11 -5.50 -1.42
N TRP A 40 12.24 -4.77 -0.73
CA TRP A 40 11.83 -5.14 0.61
C TRP A 40 11.10 -6.48 0.63
N LEU A 41 10.18 -6.68 -0.33
CA LEU A 41 9.42 -7.93 -0.42
C LEU A 41 10.33 -9.12 -0.75
N THR A 42 11.34 -8.90 -1.57
CA THR A 42 12.28 -9.94 -1.93
C THR A 42 13.06 -10.43 -0.70
N ARG A 43 13.45 -9.51 0.16
CA ARG A 43 14.14 -9.89 1.39
C ARG A 43 13.23 -10.60 2.39
N LYS A 44 11.96 -10.24 2.41
CA LYS A 44 11.00 -10.80 3.37
C LYS A 44 10.49 -12.18 2.96
N LYS A 45 10.15 -12.37 1.71
CA LYS A 45 9.48 -13.59 1.28
C LYS A 45 9.96 -14.13 -0.04
N GLY A 46 11.09 -13.64 -0.55
CA GLY A 46 11.63 -14.05 -1.83
C GLY A 46 11.07 -13.18 -2.96
N LYS A 47 10.79 -13.78 -4.10
CA LYS A 47 10.34 -13.02 -5.25
C LYS A 47 8.96 -12.41 -5.04
N PRO A 48 8.75 -11.12 -5.36
CA PRO A 48 7.42 -10.53 -5.26
C PRO A 48 6.45 -11.19 -6.23
N PHE A 49 5.21 -11.36 -5.80
CA PHE A 49 4.16 -11.93 -6.62
C PHE A 49 3.70 -10.95 -7.69
N MET A 50 3.56 -9.69 -7.30
CA MET A 50 3.21 -8.59 -8.21
C MET A 50 4.29 -7.50 -8.12
N PRO A 51 4.87 -7.06 -9.26
CA PRO A 51 5.83 -5.95 -9.23
C PRO A 51 5.18 -4.68 -8.70
N ILE A 52 6.00 -3.77 -8.19
CA ILE A 52 5.52 -2.53 -7.59
C ILE A 52 4.66 -1.72 -8.57
N GLU A 53 4.98 -1.69 -9.84
CA GLU A 53 4.21 -0.96 -10.85
C GLU A 53 2.78 -1.48 -10.93
N GLU A 54 2.62 -2.80 -10.88
CA GLU A 54 1.30 -3.43 -10.92
C GLU A 54 0.52 -3.15 -9.64
N ARG A 55 1.16 -3.29 -8.49
CA ARG A 55 0.51 -3.03 -7.21
C ARG A 55 0.04 -1.58 -7.13
N MET A 56 0.89 -0.64 -7.55
CA MET A 56 0.55 0.77 -7.57
C MET A 56 -0.61 1.07 -8.50
N ALA A 57 -0.59 0.47 -9.71
CA ALA A 57 -1.64 0.70 -10.69
C ALA A 57 -3.00 0.27 -10.18
N VAL A 58 -3.06 -0.89 -9.53
CA VAL A 58 -4.32 -1.39 -8.98
C VAL A 58 -4.81 -0.51 -7.85
N ILE A 59 -3.92 -0.20 -6.90
CA ILE A 59 -4.32 0.55 -5.71
C ILE A 59 -4.75 1.97 -6.04
N ARG A 60 -4.10 2.62 -7.01
CA ARG A 60 -4.47 3.97 -7.43
C ARG A 60 -5.89 4.07 -7.96
N GLU A 61 -6.41 2.99 -8.53
CA GLU A 61 -7.75 2.99 -9.12
C GLU A 61 -8.85 2.71 -8.10
N LEU A 62 -8.50 2.40 -6.88
CA LEU A 62 -9.51 2.14 -5.85
C LEU A 62 -10.13 3.45 -5.39
N ARG A 63 -11.47 3.47 -5.33
CA ARG A 63 -12.22 4.68 -4.99
C ARG A 63 -11.82 5.33 -3.68
N MET A 64 -11.56 4.50 -2.68
CA MET A 64 -11.30 5.00 -1.34
C MET A 64 -9.87 5.51 -1.15
N VAL A 65 -8.99 5.28 -2.12
CA VAL A 65 -7.59 5.68 -2.04
C VAL A 65 -7.38 7.00 -2.75
N ASP A 66 -6.86 7.99 -2.03
CA ASP A 66 -6.58 9.31 -2.60
C ASP A 66 -5.20 9.37 -3.23
N SER A 67 -4.24 8.64 -2.65
CA SER A 67 -2.87 8.64 -3.17
C SER A 67 -2.19 7.34 -2.79
N ALA A 68 -1.25 6.90 -3.64
CA ALA A 68 -0.43 5.73 -3.37
C ALA A 68 1.03 6.10 -3.58
N VAL A 69 1.89 5.69 -2.65
CA VAL A 69 3.32 5.97 -2.72
C VAL A 69 4.10 4.70 -2.45
N ALA A 70 5.24 4.56 -3.08
CA ALA A 70 6.14 3.44 -2.86
C ALA A 70 7.27 3.86 -1.95
N PHE A 71 7.73 2.95 -1.09
CA PHE A 71 8.86 3.24 -0.22
C PHE A 71 9.66 1.97 0.05
N ASN A 72 10.90 2.15 0.48
CA ASN A 72 11.77 1.07 0.86
C ASN A 72 12.03 1.17 2.37
N LEU A 73 11.50 0.21 3.13
CA LEU A 73 11.61 0.22 4.58
C LEU A 73 13.06 0.25 5.06
N SER A 74 13.99 -0.27 4.27
CA SER A 74 15.39 -0.24 4.65
C SER A 74 15.95 1.17 4.77
N LEU A 75 15.26 2.15 4.17
CA LEU A 75 15.65 3.55 4.25
C LEU A 75 14.99 4.28 5.41
N ILE A 76 14.06 3.62 6.08
CA ILE A 76 13.30 4.23 7.19
C ILE A 76 13.66 3.55 8.50
N HIS A 77 14.88 3.21 8.64
CA HIS A 77 15.37 2.63 9.88
C HIS A 77 15.48 3.67 10.95
N ILE A 78 14.79 3.41 11.99
CA ILE A 78 14.85 4.25 13.17
C ILE A 78 15.56 3.48 14.26
#